data_e7defb31b403cadb842edcb021d2bae8
#
_entry.id   e7defb31b403cadb842edcb021d2bae8
#
_cell.length_a   1.000
_cell.length_b   1.000
_cell.length_c   1.000
_cell.angle_alpha   90.00
_cell.angle_beta   90.00
_cell.angle_gamma   90.00
#
_symmetry.space_group_name_H-M   'P 1'
#
loop_
_entity.id
_entity.type
_entity.pdbx_description
1 polymer ?
#
loop_
_entity_poly.entity_id
_entity_poly.type
_entity_poly.pdbx_seq_one_letter_code
_entity_poly.pdbx_strand_id
1 'polypeptide(L)'
;YQSCPDNAAGIMLDPLCGAIQDIETHETAFIHRDASFVCSITGVTLPDQDNTKVIDWVNQTYERLSPFFNGHAYQNYDMGNDCPLTSYFGHHVERLIALKKKYDPQLRFAGSLQRDLQ
;
A
#
# COMPACT_ATOMS: atom_id res chain seq x y z
N TYR A 1 -20.26 0.78 -7.83
CA TYR A 1 -19.93 1.98 -8.62
C TYR A 1 -21.09 3.00 -8.69
N GLN A 2 -22.34 2.54 -8.67
CA GLN A 2 -23.53 3.42 -8.75
C GLN A 2 -23.68 4.42 -7.58
N SER A 3 -22.98 4.19 -6.46
CA SER A 3 -22.99 5.06 -5.28
C SER A 3 -21.70 5.88 -5.11
N CYS A 4 -20.82 5.89 -6.11
CA CYS A 4 -19.58 6.66 -6.06
C CYS A 4 -19.90 8.16 -6.04
N PRO A 5 -19.37 8.93 -5.09
CA PRO A 5 -19.53 10.39 -5.09
C PRO A 5 -18.92 11.00 -6.36
N ASP A 6 -19.64 11.92 -6.96
CA ASP A 6 -19.28 12.54 -8.24
C ASP A 6 -17.82 13.04 -8.26
N ASN A 7 -16.99 12.43 -9.09
CA ASN A 7 -15.57 12.75 -9.33
C ASN A 7 -14.65 12.89 -8.11
N ALA A 8 -15.15 12.59 -6.90
CA ALA A 8 -14.39 12.72 -5.66
C ALA A 8 -13.79 11.40 -5.16
N ALA A 9 -14.14 10.27 -5.77
CA ALA A 9 -13.66 8.95 -5.39
C ALA A 9 -13.52 8.02 -6.59
N GLY A 10 -12.71 6.98 -6.47
CA GLY A 10 -12.50 6.03 -7.55
C GLY A 10 -11.76 4.76 -7.13
N ILE A 11 -11.80 3.77 -8.03
CA ILE A 11 -11.02 2.54 -7.93
C ILE A 11 -10.08 2.50 -9.14
N MET A 12 -8.79 2.27 -8.88
CA MET A 12 -7.77 2.04 -9.90
C MET A 12 -7.21 0.64 -9.74
N LEU A 13 -7.05 -0.05 -10.86
CA LEU A 13 -6.45 -1.37 -10.93
C LEU A 13 -5.22 -1.29 -11.84
N ASP A 14 -4.03 -1.43 -11.24
CA ASP A 14 -2.77 -1.47 -11.98
C ASP A 14 -2.37 -2.93 -12.20
N PRO A 15 -2.26 -3.41 -13.45
CA PRO A 15 -1.89 -4.78 -13.73
C PRO A 15 -0.42 -5.05 -13.37
N LEU A 16 -0.17 -6.15 -12.67
CA LEU A 16 1.14 -6.67 -12.36
C LEU A 16 1.41 -7.90 -13.23
N CYS A 17 1.77 -7.70 -14.49
CA CYS A 17 1.97 -8.77 -15.45
C CYS A 17 3.27 -8.60 -16.26
N GLY A 18 3.57 -9.58 -17.12
CA GLY A 18 4.77 -9.57 -17.98
C GLY A 18 6.06 -9.57 -17.16
N ALA A 19 7.02 -8.72 -17.52
CA ALA A 19 8.33 -8.65 -16.89
C ALA A 19 8.32 -8.46 -15.36
N ILE A 20 7.22 -7.98 -14.77
CA ILE A 20 7.08 -7.89 -13.32
C ILE A 20 7.06 -9.29 -12.69
N GLN A 21 6.38 -10.24 -13.33
CA GLN A 21 6.23 -11.62 -12.85
C GLN A 21 7.41 -12.53 -13.23
N ASP A 22 8.26 -12.11 -14.16
CA ASP A 22 9.46 -12.86 -14.57
C ASP A 22 10.58 -12.84 -13.51
N ILE A 23 10.47 -11.96 -12.50
CA ILE A 23 11.44 -11.80 -11.41
C ILE A 23 10.93 -12.52 -10.17
N GLU A 24 11.77 -13.38 -9.59
CA GLU A 24 11.44 -14.10 -8.36
C GLU A 24 11.24 -13.16 -7.16
N THR A 25 10.31 -13.52 -6.26
CA THR A 25 9.95 -12.69 -5.10
C THR A 25 11.12 -12.39 -4.17
N HIS A 26 12.14 -13.24 -4.14
CA HIS A 26 13.33 -13.09 -3.28
C HIS A 26 14.46 -12.23 -3.88
N GLU A 27 14.38 -11.90 -5.16
CA GLU A 27 15.46 -11.15 -5.84
C GLU A 27 15.44 -9.66 -5.51
N THR A 28 14.26 -9.11 -5.20
CA THR A 28 14.09 -7.69 -4.90
C THR A 28 13.21 -7.47 -3.67
N ALA A 29 13.16 -6.25 -3.14
CA ALA A 29 12.26 -5.91 -2.03
C ALA A 29 10.77 -5.85 -2.43
N PHE A 30 10.45 -5.91 -3.71
CA PHE A 30 9.07 -5.92 -4.21
C PHE A 30 8.52 -7.34 -4.19
N ILE A 31 7.60 -7.61 -3.25
CA ILE A 31 7.06 -8.95 -3.00
C ILE A 31 5.83 -9.33 -3.84
N HIS A 32 5.22 -8.37 -4.53
CA HIS A 32 3.91 -8.56 -5.20
C HIS A 32 4.02 -9.18 -6.59
N ARG A 33 4.92 -10.16 -6.76
CA ARG A 33 5.24 -10.81 -8.05
C ARG A 33 4.15 -11.77 -8.53
N ASP A 34 3.42 -12.36 -7.58
CA ASP A 34 2.34 -13.32 -7.79
C ASP A 34 0.95 -12.67 -7.85
N ALA A 35 0.86 -11.40 -7.54
CA ALA A 35 -0.40 -10.66 -7.61
C ALA A 35 -0.71 -10.27 -9.06
N SER A 36 -1.99 -10.34 -9.46
CA SER A 36 -2.43 -9.92 -10.79
C SER A 36 -2.61 -8.41 -10.92
N PHE A 37 -2.97 -7.74 -9.81
CA PHE A 37 -3.25 -6.31 -9.79
C PHE A 37 -2.88 -5.68 -8.45
N VAL A 38 -2.53 -4.40 -8.48
CA VAL A 38 -2.65 -3.50 -7.32
C VAL A 38 -4.00 -2.81 -7.43
N CYS A 39 -4.80 -2.87 -6.36
CA CYS A 39 -6.08 -2.18 -6.26
C CYS A 39 -5.90 -0.93 -5.37
N SER A 40 -6.13 0.24 -5.93
CA SER A 40 -6.15 1.50 -5.18
C SER A 40 -7.58 2.03 -5.10
N ILE A 41 -8.07 2.26 -3.88
CA ILE A 41 -9.38 2.86 -3.61
C ILE A 41 -9.10 4.25 -3.04
N THR A 42 -9.47 5.28 -3.78
CA THR A 42 -9.12 6.66 -3.46
C THR A 42 -10.34 7.53 -3.26
N GLY A 43 -10.21 8.52 -2.40
CA GLY A 43 -11.18 9.58 -2.20
C GLY A 43 -10.47 10.91 -2.01
N VAL A 44 -10.99 11.97 -2.62
CA VAL A 44 -10.49 13.33 -2.46
C VAL A 44 -11.30 14.02 -1.38
N THR A 45 -10.63 14.45 -0.32
CA THR A 45 -11.20 15.25 0.76
C THR A 45 -10.72 16.69 0.62
N LEU A 46 -11.64 17.65 0.80
CA LEU A 46 -11.34 19.07 0.72
C LEU A 46 -11.44 19.69 2.12
N PRO A 47 -10.54 20.62 2.48
CA PRO A 47 -10.68 21.39 3.71
C PRO A 47 -12.02 22.13 3.73
N ASP A 48 -12.60 22.24 4.92
CA ASP A 48 -13.83 23.01 5.18
C ASP A 48 -15.09 22.50 4.45
N GLN A 49 -15.08 21.25 3.96
CA GLN A 49 -16.24 20.59 3.34
C GLN A 49 -16.65 19.34 4.11
N ASP A 50 -17.91 18.95 3.99
CA ASP A 50 -18.39 17.66 4.49
C ASP A 50 -17.90 16.52 3.58
N ASN A 51 -16.88 15.83 4.03
CA ASN A 51 -16.26 14.72 3.32
C ASN A 51 -16.86 13.34 3.68
N THR A 52 -17.89 13.30 4.53
CA THR A 52 -18.45 12.05 5.07
C THR A 52 -18.80 11.04 3.98
N LYS A 53 -19.47 11.48 2.91
CA LYS A 53 -19.87 10.59 1.80
C LYS A 53 -18.69 9.95 1.08
N VAL A 54 -17.60 10.70 0.90
CA VAL A 54 -16.38 10.21 0.25
C VAL A 54 -15.69 9.18 1.14
N ILE A 55 -15.53 9.50 2.42
CA ILE A 55 -14.90 8.62 3.42
C ILE A 55 -15.71 7.33 3.57
N ASP A 56 -17.02 7.43 3.71
CA ASP A 56 -17.90 6.26 3.83
C ASP A 56 -17.85 5.38 2.58
N TRP A 57 -17.82 5.98 1.40
CA TRP A 57 -17.73 5.24 0.16
C TRP A 57 -16.40 4.47 0.05
N VAL A 58 -15.27 5.10 0.37
CA VAL A 58 -13.95 4.45 0.38
C VAL A 58 -13.94 3.28 1.33
N ASN A 59 -14.40 3.47 2.57
CA ASN A 59 -14.44 2.44 3.60
C ASN A 59 -15.34 1.25 3.20
N GLN A 60 -16.57 1.52 2.76
CA GLN A 60 -17.50 0.48 2.30
C GLN A 60 -16.97 -0.26 1.06
N THR A 61 -16.29 0.43 0.17
CA THR A 61 -15.69 -0.19 -1.01
C THR A 61 -14.54 -1.11 -0.61
N TYR A 62 -13.68 -0.66 0.32
CA TYR A 62 -12.62 -1.49 0.88
C TYR A 62 -13.18 -2.74 1.54
N GLU A 63 -14.18 -2.61 2.42
CA GLU A 63 -14.81 -3.75 3.10
C GLU A 63 -15.38 -4.78 2.11
N ARG A 64 -16.02 -4.33 1.02
CA ARG A 64 -16.59 -5.21 -0.01
C ARG A 64 -15.53 -5.92 -0.84
N LEU A 65 -14.38 -5.29 -1.07
CA LEU A 65 -13.29 -5.84 -1.87
C LEU A 65 -12.27 -6.63 -1.05
N SER A 66 -12.22 -6.40 0.27
CA SER A 66 -11.23 -7.03 1.15
C SER A 66 -11.19 -8.57 1.10
N PRO A 67 -12.30 -9.30 0.88
CA PRO A 67 -12.24 -10.76 0.72
C PRO A 67 -11.45 -11.24 -0.50
N PHE A 68 -11.17 -10.35 -1.45
CA PHE A 68 -10.40 -10.65 -2.66
C PHE A 68 -8.92 -10.23 -2.56
N PHE A 69 -8.53 -9.58 -1.47
CA PHE A 69 -7.16 -9.14 -1.25
C PHE A 69 -6.30 -10.24 -0.64
N ASN A 70 -5.02 -10.26 -1.00
CA ASN A 70 -4.04 -11.22 -0.48
C ASN A 70 -3.41 -10.79 0.87
N GLY A 71 -3.87 -9.69 1.47
CA GLY A 71 -3.36 -9.17 2.74
C GLY A 71 -2.07 -8.33 2.63
N HIS A 72 -1.57 -8.12 1.41
CA HIS A 72 -0.42 -7.26 1.15
C HIS A 72 -0.86 -5.86 0.71
N ALA A 73 0.01 -4.88 0.93
CA ALA A 73 -0.20 -3.50 0.55
C ALA A 73 1.01 -2.96 -0.24
N TYR A 74 0.77 -2.09 -1.21
CA TYR A 74 1.85 -1.44 -1.95
C TYR A 74 2.22 -0.12 -1.26
N GLN A 75 3.42 -0.07 -0.72
CA GLN A 75 3.89 1.04 0.11
C GLN A 75 3.75 2.42 -0.56
N ASN A 76 3.98 2.51 -1.87
CA ASN A 76 3.94 3.79 -2.58
C ASN A 76 2.51 4.34 -2.76
N TYR A 77 1.48 3.51 -2.53
CA TYR A 77 0.07 3.90 -2.57
C TYR A 77 -0.54 4.04 -1.18
N ASP A 78 0.25 3.79 -0.14
CA ASP A 78 -0.19 3.97 1.24
C ASP A 78 -0.04 5.44 1.64
N MET A 79 -1.16 6.05 2.00
CA MET A 79 -1.25 7.46 2.43
C MET A 79 -0.98 7.63 3.94
N GLY A 80 -0.26 6.71 4.56
CA GLY A 80 0.11 6.77 5.98
C GLY A 80 -0.76 5.92 6.89
N ASN A 81 -1.41 4.91 6.34
CA ASN A 81 -2.05 3.87 7.12
C ASN A 81 -1.00 3.08 7.90
N ASP A 82 -1.31 2.70 9.14
CA ASP A 82 -0.41 1.96 10.02
C ASP A 82 -0.36 0.46 9.68
N CYS A 83 -0.17 0.13 8.41
CA CYS A 83 0.05 -1.24 8.01
C CYS A 83 1.40 -1.75 8.55
N PRO A 84 1.47 -2.99 9.03
CA PRO A 84 2.73 -3.58 9.46
C PRO A 84 3.69 -3.70 8.27
N LEU A 85 5.00 -3.57 8.51
CA LEU A 85 6.02 -3.68 7.45
C LEU A 85 5.93 -5.01 6.67
N THR A 86 5.46 -6.06 7.32
CA THR A 86 5.23 -7.36 6.68
C THR A 86 4.18 -7.32 5.57
N SER A 87 3.23 -6.39 5.62
CA SER A 87 2.26 -6.20 4.53
C SER A 87 2.91 -5.62 3.28
N TYR A 88 3.98 -4.81 3.43
CA TYR A 88 4.70 -4.20 2.30
C TYR A 88 5.84 -5.05 1.77
N PHE A 89 6.59 -5.71 2.67
CA PHE A 89 7.89 -6.31 2.36
C PHE A 89 7.96 -7.81 2.67
N GLY A 90 6.89 -8.39 3.26
CA GLY A 90 6.84 -9.81 3.59
C GLY A 90 8.08 -10.29 4.35
N HIS A 91 8.70 -11.33 3.82
CA HIS A 91 9.92 -11.94 4.39
C HIS A 91 11.20 -11.10 4.27
N HIS A 92 11.16 -9.97 3.53
CA HIS A 92 12.32 -9.09 3.40
C HIS A 92 12.50 -8.11 4.55
N VAL A 93 11.55 -7.99 5.47
CA VAL A 93 11.56 -7.00 6.56
C VAL A 93 12.87 -7.06 7.37
N GLU A 94 13.29 -8.24 7.81
CA GLU A 94 14.52 -8.40 8.62
C GLU A 94 15.77 -7.94 7.86
N ARG A 95 15.88 -8.32 6.58
CA ARG A 95 16.99 -7.90 5.71
C ARG A 95 17.01 -6.39 5.50
N LEU A 96 15.84 -5.78 5.27
CA LEU A 96 15.71 -4.33 5.08
C LEU A 96 16.07 -3.56 6.36
N ILE A 97 15.66 -4.04 7.53
CA ILE A 97 16.05 -3.48 8.83
C ILE A 97 17.57 -3.57 9.02
N ALA A 98 18.18 -4.69 8.73
CA ALA A 98 19.64 -4.86 8.81
C ALA A 98 20.38 -3.89 7.87
N LEU A 99 19.90 -3.73 6.65
CA LEU A 99 20.46 -2.77 5.68
C LEU A 99 20.27 -1.32 6.16
N LYS A 100 19.11 -0.98 6.70
CA LYS A 100 18.86 0.34 7.27
C LYS A 100 19.84 0.65 8.40
N LYS A 101 20.04 -0.27 9.35
CA LYS A 101 21.02 -0.10 10.44
C LYS A 101 22.45 0.06 9.93
N LYS A 102 22.81 -0.66 8.87
CA LYS A 102 24.16 -0.60 8.29
C LYS A 102 24.44 0.70 7.55
N TYR A 103 23.50 1.17 6.75
CA TYR A 103 23.73 2.30 5.83
C TYR A 103 23.20 3.63 6.36
N ASP A 104 22.29 3.61 7.31
CA ASP A 104 21.72 4.81 7.95
C ASP A 104 21.64 4.64 9.47
N PRO A 105 22.80 4.40 10.16
CA PRO A 105 22.82 4.15 11.60
C PRO A 105 22.35 5.36 12.44
N GLN A 106 22.34 6.55 11.85
CA GLN A 106 21.89 7.77 12.52
C GLN A 106 20.44 8.13 12.17
N LEU A 107 19.73 7.27 11.42
CA LEU A 107 18.33 7.44 11.01
C LEU A 107 18.06 8.81 10.36
N ARG A 108 18.97 9.26 9.50
CA ARG A 108 18.86 10.55 8.80
C ARG A 108 17.79 10.54 7.71
N PHE A 109 17.52 9.36 7.12
CA PHE A 109 16.50 9.19 6.09
C PHE A 109 15.25 8.62 6.74
N ALA A 110 14.23 9.48 6.94
CA ALA A 110 12.94 9.06 7.45
C ALA A 110 12.21 8.13 6.47
N GLY A 111 11.41 7.21 6.99
CA GLY A 111 10.60 6.29 6.18
C GLY A 111 9.94 5.21 7.05
N SER A 112 9.14 4.35 6.43
CA SER A 112 8.38 3.30 7.12
C SER A 112 9.26 2.37 7.96
N LEU A 113 10.46 2.03 7.48
CA LEU A 113 11.42 1.19 8.22
C LEU A 113 11.94 1.82 9.51
N GLN A 114 11.81 3.13 9.71
CA GLN A 114 12.26 3.80 10.93
C GLN A 114 11.37 3.49 12.13
N ARG A 115 10.08 3.22 11.90
CA ARG A 115 9.10 2.92 12.96
C ARG A 115 9.49 1.70 13.80
N ASP A 116 10.07 0.69 13.17
CA ASP A 116 10.43 -0.58 13.82
C ASP A 116 11.87 -0.60 14.35
N LEU A 117 12.58 0.53 14.29
CA LEU A 117 13.96 0.70 14.80
C LEU A 117 14.00 1.50 16.08
N GLN A 118 12.87 2.02 16.56
CA GLN A 118 12.70 2.69 17.84
C GLN A 118 12.19 1.72 18.90
#